data_f161d44ec4b9246bd96f30131b78e829
#
_entry.id   f161d44ec4b9246bd96f30131b78e829
#
_cell.length_a   1.000
_cell.length_b   1.000
_cell.length_c   1.000
_cell.angle_alpha   90.00
_cell.angle_beta   90.00
_cell.angle_gamma   90.00
#
_symmetry.space_group_name_H-M   'P 1'
#
loop_
_entity.id
_entity.type
_entity.pdbx_description
1 polymer ?
#
loop_
_entity_poly.entity_id
_entity_poly.type
_entity_poly.pdbx_seq_one_letter_code
_entity_poly.pdbx_strand_id
1 'polypeptide(L)'
;MKGVYDFINYHTKNIMKIVVIGGGAAGMMFSTQYKKVNPEDEIILFEKSSYVAWAGCPTPYFIADELKKSDVLHGTPEDFINRGINVKIHHEVTKIDFENKTLTVKGNEINGTISYDKLVIAVGAKSFVPNIAGYSENLENVFTLSHAEHAFKIKDFLNENKSRLKNAVVVGAGFIGLEMAESFKKNGLNVTLIEKADQIFPNVSENLKKRIYKEIEKNNVTLKLNSGVSEIISENNVAKSVKLDNGETVDFDIALFSIGITPNIDFLPKELKTDSGKITVNDKFETNIKDVYAIGDCIFNKYYKTDRNLYAPFGDVANKHGMFLAKHLSGKDVSWKGLIRSFATSFYDVKLAQTGLSLKEALELGYNAEVVSMKAMYKNSGFEDSVPASAEIIYDKDKKIVLGGAMAGKEAVAQFVDQMAIVITLETPIEKFIEIDFAYSPTNASVWNPLLVTYRKVIK
;
A
#
# COMPACT_ATOMS: atom_id res chain seq x y z
N MET A 1 39.51 53.77 -20.12
CA MET A 1 39.74 52.35 -19.89
C MET A 1 39.58 52.09 -18.39
N LYS A 2 38.41 51.60 -17.98
CA LYS A 2 38.15 51.06 -16.66
C LYS A 2 37.63 49.63 -16.92
N GLY A 3 38.50 48.66 -16.57
CA GLY A 3 38.16 47.26 -16.70
C GLY A 3 37.15 46.87 -15.62
N VAL A 4 36.05 46.33 -16.07
CA VAL A 4 35.05 45.64 -15.24
C VAL A 4 35.57 44.22 -15.03
N TYR A 5 36.07 43.94 -13.83
CA TYR A 5 36.27 42.56 -13.36
C TYR A 5 34.98 42.11 -12.72
N ASP A 6 34.13 41.44 -13.51
CA ASP A 6 33.07 40.63 -12.97
C ASP A 6 33.67 39.42 -12.24
N PHE A 7 33.73 39.50 -10.91
CA PHE A 7 33.97 38.36 -10.06
C PHE A 7 32.74 37.44 -10.15
N ILE A 8 32.83 36.41 -10.98
CA ILE A 8 31.93 35.26 -10.95
C ILE A 8 32.19 34.59 -9.60
N ASN A 9 31.34 34.87 -8.62
CA ASN A 9 31.28 34.10 -7.39
C ASN A 9 30.80 32.69 -7.73
N TYR A 10 31.71 31.79 -8.03
CA TYR A 10 31.46 30.36 -7.94
C TYR A 10 31.21 30.05 -6.45
N HIS A 11 29.95 30.08 -6.03
CA HIS A 11 29.59 29.37 -4.82
C HIS A 11 29.85 27.90 -5.12
N THR A 12 30.95 27.36 -4.62
CA THR A 12 31.19 25.92 -4.54
C THR A 12 30.07 25.39 -3.68
N LYS A 13 29.01 24.84 -4.33
CA LYS A 13 27.93 24.16 -3.64
C LYS A 13 28.58 22.99 -2.89
N ASN A 14 28.59 23.03 -1.57
CA ASN A 14 29.07 21.89 -0.78
C ASN A 14 28.26 20.65 -1.19
N ILE A 15 28.98 19.63 -1.62
CA ILE A 15 28.40 18.32 -1.95
C ILE A 15 27.74 17.78 -0.68
N MET A 16 26.43 17.56 -0.72
CA MET A 16 25.69 16.97 0.39
C MET A 16 25.77 15.45 0.36
N LYS A 17 25.97 14.86 1.52
CA LYS A 17 25.89 13.42 1.74
C LYS A 17 24.52 13.05 2.33
N ILE A 18 23.67 12.42 1.54
CA ILE A 18 22.36 11.96 1.96
C ILE A 18 22.41 10.45 2.16
N VAL A 19 22.03 10.01 3.35
CA VAL A 19 21.85 8.59 3.62
C VAL A 19 20.37 8.24 3.63
N VAL A 20 20.02 7.17 2.92
CA VAL A 20 18.66 6.62 2.84
C VAL A 20 18.65 5.24 3.46
N ILE A 21 17.72 4.99 4.40
CA ILE A 21 17.54 3.67 5.02
C ILE A 21 16.27 3.05 4.43
N GLY A 22 16.43 1.98 3.65
CA GLY A 22 15.35 1.23 3.01
C GLY A 22 15.25 1.46 1.51
N GLY A 23 15.35 0.37 0.75
CA GLY A 23 15.33 0.30 -0.72
C GLY A 23 13.97 -0.04 -1.32
N GLY A 24 12.88 0.13 -0.57
CA GLY A 24 11.51 -0.02 -1.06
C GLY A 24 11.05 1.17 -1.92
N ALA A 25 9.76 1.24 -2.23
CA ALA A 25 9.16 2.23 -3.13
C ALA A 25 9.52 3.69 -2.78
N ALA A 26 9.40 4.08 -1.50
CA ALA A 26 9.66 5.44 -1.06
C ALA A 26 11.13 5.84 -1.18
N GLY A 27 12.05 5.01 -0.65
CA GLY A 27 13.49 5.30 -0.65
C GLY A 27 14.09 5.32 -2.05
N MET A 28 13.70 4.37 -2.90
CA MET A 28 14.17 4.32 -4.29
C MET A 28 13.62 5.47 -5.13
N MET A 29 12.33 5.82 -4.96
CA MET A 29 11.74 6.96 -5.65
C MET A 29 12.40 8.27 -5.23
N PHE A 30 12.60 8.48 -3.91
CA PHE A 30 13.33 9.65 -3.41
C PHE A 30 14.73 9.73 -4.03
N SER A 31 15.51 8.66 -3.91
CA SER A 31 16.91 8.64 -4.38
C SER A 31 17.02 8.92 -5.87
N THR A 32 16.14 8.29 -6.67
CA THR A 32 16.12 8.46 -8.13
C THR A 32 15.71 9.88 -8.55
N GLN A 33 14.68 10.46 -7.93
CA GLN A 33 14.21 11.79 -8.28
C GLN A 33 15.16 12.89 -7.80
N TYR A 34 15.73 12.74 -6.59
CA TYR A 34 16.67 13.68 -6.05
C TYR A 34 17.97 13.72 -6.87
N LYS A 35 18.53 12.55 -7.21
CA LYS A 35 19.77 12.45 -7.99
C LYS A 35 19.66 13.07 -9.39
N LYS A 36 18.49 13.02 -10.04
CA LYS A 36 18.24 13.68 -11.32
C LYS A 36 18.38 15.20 -11.26
N VAL A 37 18.04 15.81 -10.11
CA VAL A 37 18.07 17.27 -9.93
C VAL A 37 19.39 17.75 -9.32
N ASN A 38 19.99 16.93 -8.48
CA ASN A 38 21.24 17.22 -7.77
C ASN A 38 22.28 16.13 -8.06
N PRO A 39 22.83 16.09 -9.29
CA PRO A 39 23.72 15.01 -9.72
C PRO A 39 25.05 14.97 -8.96
N GLU A 40 25.50 16.09 -8.38
CA GLU A 40 26.76 16.18 -7.64
C GLU A 40 26.65 15.63 -6.21
N ASP A 41 25.45 15.67 -5.60
CA ASP A 41 25.27 15.22 -4.22
C ASP A 41 25.44 13.71 -4.10
N GLU A 42 26.04 13.25 -3.01
CA GLU A 42 26.24 11.84 -2.71
C GLU A 42 24.96 11.25 -2.10
N ILE A 43 24.48 10.14 -2.66
CA ILE A 43 23.38 9.33 -2.09
C ILE A 43 23.92 7.94 -1.78
N ILE A 44 23.83 7.54 -0.50
CA ILE A 44 24.07 6.16 -0.07
C ILE A 44 22.75 5.58 0.41
N LEU A 45 22.29 4.49 -0.21
CA LEU A 45 21.09 3.79 0.19
C LEU A 45 21.44 2.43 0.78
N PHE A 46 21.03 2.18 2.03
CA PHE A 46 21.20 0.91 2.71
C PHE A 46 19.89 0.11 2.68
N GLU A 47 19.98 -1.12 2.20
CA GLU A 47 18.91 -2.11 2.22
C GLU A 47 19.42 -3.40 2.85
N LYS A 48 18.69 -3.92 3.86
CA LYS A 48 19.09 -5.14 4.58
C LYS A 48 18.83 -6.41 3.79
N SER A 49 17.88 -6.38 2.87
CA SER A 49 17.49 -7.51 2.02
C SER A 49 18.32 -7.60 0.73
N SER A 50 18.00 -8.59 -0.09
CA SER A 50 18.65 -8.80 -1.40
C SER A 50 18.08 -7.93 -2.52
N TYR A 51 16.95 -7.24 -2.30
CA TYR A 51 16.20 -6.60 -3.38
C TYR A 51 15.86 -5.14 -3.07
N VAL A 52 16.01 -4.29 -4.08
CA VAL A 52 15.57 -2.89 -4.09
C VAL A 52 14.52 -2.68 -5.19
N ALA A 53 13.81 -1.56 -5.14
CA ALA A 53 12.82 -1.18 -6.16
C ALA A 53 11.82 -2.31 -6.49
N TRP A 54 11.34 -3.02 -5.49
CA TRP A 54 10.35 -4.06 -5.65
C TRP A 54 8.93 -3.53 -5.42
N ALA A 55 7.95 -4.17 -6.08
CA ALA A 55 6.54 -3.88 -5.91
C ALA A 55 5.86 -5.00 -5.10
N GLY A 56 5.14 -4.64 -4.04
CA GLY A 56 4.39 -5.58 -3.21
C GLY A 56 3.08 -6.03 -3.86
N CYS A 57 2.36 -5.10 -4.50
CA CYS A 57 1.03 -5.38 -5.06
C CYS A 57 0.99 -6.51 -6.12
N PRO A 58 1.98 -6.68 -7.02
CA PRO A 58 1.99 -7.79 -7.98
C PRO A 58 2.42 -9.15 -7.39
N THR A 59 2.87 -9.23 -6.13
CA THR A 59 3.38 -10.48 -5.56
C THR A 59 2.37 -11.63 -5.50
N PRO A 60 1.08 -11.46 -5.19
CA PRO A 60 0.09 -12.54 -5.26
C PRO A 60 -0.07 -13.10 -6.68
N TYR A 61 -0.03 -12.24 -7.71
CA TYR A 61 -0.14 -12.64 -9.12
C TYR A 61 1.13 -13.36 -9.62
N PHE A 62 2.30 -12.96 -9.13
CA PHE A 62 3.54 -13.70 -9.34
C PHE A 62 3.48 -15.12 -8.71
N ILE A 63 2.97 -15.23 -7.49
CA ILE A 63 2.78 -16.53 -6.82
C ILE A 63 1.79 -17.40 -7.59
N ALA A 64 0.79 -16.79 -8.24
CA ALA A 64 -0.21 -17.45 -9.08
C ALA A 64 0.26 -17.83 -10.51
N ASP A 65 1.54 -17.59 -10.89
CA ASP A 65 2.09 -17.75 -12.24
C ASP A 65 1.48 -16.83 -13.32
N GLU A 66 0.82 -15.73 -12.91
CA GLU A 66 0.27 -14.75 -13.86
C GLU A 66 1.30 -13.68 -14.25
N LEU A 67 2.25 -13.42 -13.38
CA LEU A 67 3.35 -12.48 -13.57
C LEU A 67 4.72 -13.16 -13.40
N LYS A 68 5.75 -12.58 -13.95
CA LYS A 68 7.13 -13.04 -13.83
C LYS A 68 7.85 -12.32 -12.69
N LYS A 69 8.98 -12.85 -12.24
CA LYS A 69 9.84 -12.20 -11.24
C LYS A 69 10.27 -10.78 -11.66
N SER A 70 10.51 -10.56 -12.96
CA SER A 70 10.81 -9.23 -13.53
C SER A 70 9.69 -8.20 -13.37
N ASP A 71 8.44 -8.66 -13.21
CA ASP A 71 7.30 -7.76 -13.06
C ASP A 71 7.11 -7.32 -11.60
N VAL A 72 7.77 -8.02 -10.67
CA VAL A 72 7.85 -7.67 -9.24
C VAL A 72 9.07 -6.79 -8.92
N LEU A 73 10.17 -6.97 -9.65
CA LEU A 73 11.43 -6.24 -9.45
C LEU A 73 11.60 -5.20 -10.56
N HIS A 74 11.68 -3.92 -10.20
CA HIS A 74 11.77 -2.79 -11.14
C HIS A 74 13.20 -2.30 -11.42
N GLY A 75 14.19 -3.07 -11.05
CA GLY A 75 15.61 -2.80 -11.31
C GLY A 75 16.53 -3.56 -10.36
N THR A 76 17.78 -3.66 -10.76
CA THR A 76 18.85 -4.25 -9.95
C THR A 76 19.62 -3.16 -9.21
N PRO A 77 20.39 -3.49 -8.15
CA PRO A 77 21.29 -2.53 -7.51
C PRO A 77 22.21 -1.85 -8.52
N GLU A 78 22.74 -2.59 -9.49
CA GLU A 78 23.65 -2.11 -10.54
C GLU A 78 22.99 -1.05 -11.44
N ASP A 79 21.71 -1.22 -11.77
CA ASP A 79 20.96 -0.22 -12.56
C ASP A 79 20.91 1.14 -11.86
N PHE A 80 20.82 1.15 -10.53
CA PHE A 80 20.78 2.39 -9.73
C PHE A 80 22.17 2.94 -9.45
N ILE A 81 23.17 2.09 -9.26
CA ILE A 81 24.59 2.51 -9.16
C ILE A 81 25.00 3.24 -10.44
N ASN A 82 24.62 2.72 -11.61
CA ASN A 82 24.87 3.36 -12.90
C ASN A 82 24.16 4.72 -13.06
N ARG A 83 23.12 4.98 -12.26
CA ARG A 83 22.43 6.29 -12.16
C ARG A 83 23.02 7.20 -11.09
N GLY A 84 24.14 6.82 -10.47
CA GLY A 84 24.87 7.59 -9.45
C GLY A 84 24.29 7.47 -8.04
N ILE A 85 23.50 6.42 -7.75
CA ILE A 85 23.00 6.11 -6.40
C ILE A 85 23.82 4.96 -5.82
N ASN A 86 24.54 5.18 -4.75
CA ASN A 86 25.35 4.13 -4.11
C ASN A 86 24.46 3.19 -3.31
N VAL A 87 23.89 2.17 -3.98
CA VAL A 87 22.99 1.18 -3.37
C VAL A 87 23.82 0.07 -2.73
N LYS A 88 23.53 -0.19 -1.45
CA LYS A 88 24.16 -1.22 -0.63
C LYS A 88 23.09 -2.20 -0.11
N ILE A 89 22.92 -3.32 -0.81
CA ILE A 89 22.07 -4.46 -0.34
C ILE A 89 22.84 -5.29 0.69
N HIS A 90 22.14 -6.07 1.49
CA HIS A 90 22.69 -6.84 2.61
C HIS A 90 23.44 -5.96 3.62
N HIS A 91 22.95 -4.72 3.80
CA HIS A 91 23.49 -3.77 4.77
C HIS A 91 22.39 -3.30 5.71
N GLU A 92 22.47 -3.71 6.95
CA GLU A 92 21.51 -3.32 7.98
C GLU A 92 22.02 -2.14 8.80
N VAL A 93 21.22 -1.08 8.88
CA VAL A 93 21.43 0.00 9.84
C VAL A 93 20.90 -0.46 11.18
N THR A 94 21.79 -0.58 12.17
CA THR A 94 21.45 -1.12 13.49
C THR A 94 21.35 -0.08 14.59
N LYS A 95 21.97 1.10 14.40
CA LYS A 95 21.95 2.22 15.35
C LYS A 95 22.04 3.54 14.61
N ILE A 96 21.38 4.56 15.13
CA ILE A 96 21.47 5.95 14.67
C ILE A 96 21.86 6.83 15.86
N ASP A 97 22.81 7.72 15.66
CA ASP A 97 23.23 8.78 16.58
C ASP A 97 22.89 10.12 15.94
N PHE A 98 21.79 10.73 16.37
CA PHE A 98 21.30 11.98 15.80
C PHE A 98 22.15 13.19 16.18
N GLU A 99 22.78 13.18 17.36
CA GLU A 99 23.63 14.28 17.83
C GLU A 99 24.89 14.39 17.00
N ASN A 100 25.56 13.25 16.74
CA ASN A 100 26.79 13.19 15.95
C ASN A 100 26.53 13.01 14.44
N LYS A 101 25.26 12.95 14.01
CA LYS A 101 24.85 12.66 12.62
C LYS A 101 25.55 11.44 12.03
N THR A 102 25.52 10.32 12.76
CA THR A 102 26.14 9.06 12.33
C THR A 102 25.15 7.90 12.48
N LEU A 103 25.41 6.84 11.73
CA LEU A 103 24.70 5.57 11.86
C LEU A 103 25.68 4.39 11.81
N THR A 104 25.34 3.33 12.52
CA THR A 104 26.11 2.07 12.50
C THR A 104 25.47 1.12 11.51
N VAL A 105 26.28 0.65 10.58
CA VAL A 105 25.88 -0.31 9.53
C VAL A 105 26.56 -1.64 9.76
N LYS A 106 25.84 -2.74 9.58
CA LYS A 106 26.36 -4.09 9.48
C LYS A 106 26.12 -4.63 8.09
N GLY A 107 27.16 -4.97 7.37
CA GLY A 107 27.06 -5.51 6.02
C GLY A 107 28.40 -6.06 5.51
N ASN A 108 28.35 -6.62 4.31
CA ASN A 108 29.53 -7.28 3.73
C ASN A 108 30.64 -6.31 3.31
N GLU A 109 30.26 -5.15 2.73
CA GLU A 109 31.21 -4.15 2.24
C GLU A 109 31.45 -3.04 3.27
N ILE A 110 30.43 -2.66 4.04
CA ILE A 110 30.50 -1.61 5.06
C ILE A 110 30.07 -2.23 6.39
N ASN A 111 31.00 -2.24 7.34
CA ASN A 111 30.75 -2.68 8.71
C ASN A 111 31.37 -1.67 9.66
N GLY A 112 30.57 -0.71 10.13
CA GLY A 112 31.07 0.39 10.96
C GLY A 112 30.17 1.62 10.95
N THR A 113 30.76 2.79 11.23
CA THR A 113 30.05 4.05 11.38
C THR A 113 30.13 4.89 10.11
N ILE A 114 28.99 5.41 9.66
CA ILE A 114 28.85 6.30 8.50
C ILE A 114 28.22 7.61 8.97
N SER A 115 28.79 8.75 8.54
CA SER A 115 28.23 10.08 8.75
C SER A 115 27.25 10.47 7.64
N TYR A 116 26.37 11.43 7.91
CA TYR A 116 25.44 12.01 6.94
C TYR A 116 25.24 13.51 7.17
N ASP A 117 24.91 14.26 6.13
CA ASP A 117 24.38 15.63 6.24
C ASP A 117 22.87 15.61 6.43
N LYS A 118 22.18 14.73 5.67
CA LYS A 118 20.72 14.48 5.76
C LYS A 118 20.43 12.98 5.80
N LEU A 119 19.44 12.62 6.59
CA LEU A 119 18.99 11.23 6.75
C LEU A 119 17.54 11.08 6.30
N VAL A 120 17.26 10.09 5.45
CA VAL A 120 15.92 9.72 5.02
C VAL A 120 15.59 8.32 5.53
N ILE A 121 14.60 8.23 6.42
CA ILE A 121 14.11 6.98 6.98
C ILE A 121 12.93 6.50 6.10
N ALA A 122 13.17 5.43 5.32
CA ALA A 122 12.22 4.84 4.39
C ALA A 122 12.06 3.32 4.63
N VAL A 123 12.07 2.93 5.89
CA VAL A 123 12.15 1.54 6.36
C VAL A 123 10.87 0.73 6.15
N GLY A 124 9.79 1.36 5.71
CA GLY A 124 8.53 0.69 5.40
C GLY A 124 7.88 0.02 6.61
N ALA A 125 7.16 -1.06 6.33
CA ALA A 125 6.46 -1.88 7.33
C ALA A 125 6.78 -3.36 7.15
N LYS A 126 6.56 -4.13 8.20
CA LYS A 126 6.68 -5.60 8.24
C LYS A 126 5.34 -6.23 8.57
N SER A 127 5.14 -7.48 8.20
CA SER A 127 3.96 -8.25 8.62
C SER A 127 3.88 -8.29 10.14
N PHE A 128 2.67 -8.12 10.64
CA PHE A 128 2.35 -8.28 12.04
C PHE A 128 1.72 -9.66 12.25
N VAL A 129 2.28 -10.45 13.16
CA VAL A 129 1.66 -11.66 13.70
C VAL A 129 1.56 -11.46 15.19
N PRO A 130 0.35 -11.50 15.79
CA PRO A 130 0.18 -11.40 17.23
C PRO A 130 0.81 -12.62 17.91
N ASN A 131 0.90 -12.59 19.23
CA ASN A 131 1.40 -13.73 19.99
C ASN A 131 0.38 -14.88 19.93
N ILE A 132 0.58 -15.78 18.95
CA ILE A 132 -0.20 -17.00 18.74
C ILE A 132 0.62 -18.17 19.28
N ALA A 133 0.02 -19.00 20.12
CA ALA A 133 0.69 -20.19 20.66
C ALA A 133 1.20 -21.08 19.51
N GLY A 134 2.44 -21.55 19.59
CA GLY A 134 3.06 -22.39 18.56
C GLY A 134 3.54 -21.67 17.29
N TYR A 135 3.31 -20.34 17.16
CA TYR A 135 3.88 -19.57 16.05
C TYR A 135 5.40 -19.42 16.21
N SER A 136 6.13 -19.69 15.14
CA SER A 136 7.55 -19.40 15.02
C SER A 136 7.90 -19.06 13.57
N GLU A 137 8.81 -18.11 13.37
CA GLU A 137 9.35 -17.78 12.04
C GLU A 137 10.17 -18.93 11.43
N ASN A 138 10.50 -19.95 12.22
CA ASN A 138 11.21 -21.16 11.77
C ASN A 138 10.28 -22.26 11.24
N LEU A 139 8.96 -22.04 11.25
CA LEU A 139 8.03 -22.98 10.63
C LEU A 139 8.20 -22.97 9.12
N GLU A 140 8.43 -24.16 8.53
CA GLU A 140 8.81 -24.29 7.12
C GLU A 140 7.68 -23.95 6.15
N ASN A 141 6.42 -24.13 6.59
CA ASN A 141 5.22 -24.00 5.75
C ASN A 141 4.24 -22.91 6.23
N VAL A 142 4.70 -22.02 7.10
CA VAL A 142 3.92 -20.87 7.58
C VAL A 142 4.61 -19.57 7.12
N PHE A 143 3.88 -18.75 6.41
CA PHE A 143 4.41 -17.56 5.73
C PHE A 143 3.69 -16.28 6.12
N THR A 144 4.37 -15.18 5.92
CA THR A 144 3.81 -13.82 5.82
C THR A 144 4.19 -13.21 4.47
N LEU A 145 3.54 -12.12 4.06
CA LEU A 145 3.82 -11.47 2.79
C LEU A 145 3.89 -9.95 2.96
N SER A 146 5.09 -9.42 3.13
CA SER A 146 5.35 -7.99 3.23
C SER A 146 6.64 -7.55 2.54
N HIS A 147 7.33 -8.49 1.86
CA HIS A 147 8.58 -8.24 1.16
C HIS A 147 8.71 -9.16 -0.07
N ALA A 148 9.51 -8.75 -1.07
CA ALA A 148 9.75 -9.57 -2.28
C ALA A 148 10.31 -10.97 -1.95
N GLU A 149 11.24 -11.07 -1.00
CA GLU A 149 11.81 -12.35 -0.55
C GLU A 149 10.75 -13.32 -0.02
N HIS A 150 9.72 -12.80 0.66
CA HIS A 150 8.61 -13.64 1.14
C HIS A 150 7.84 -14.24 -0.04
N ALA A 151 7.56 -13.45 -1.09
CA ALA A 151 6.88 -13.94 -2.28
C ALA A 151 7.69 -15.03 -2.98
N PHE A 152 9.01 -14.85 -3.08
CA PHE A 152 9.89 -15.85 -3.70
C PHE A 152 9.95 -17.14 -2.88
N LYS A 153 10.10 -17.06 -1.56
CA LYS A 153 10.06 -18.22 -0.67
C LYS A 153 8.73 -18.99 -0.77
N ILE A 154 7.59 -18.28 -0.80
CA ILE A 154 6.28 -18.92 -0.99
C ILE A 154 6.23 -19.64 -2.33
N LYS A 155 6.70 -18.98 -3.40
CA LYS A 155 6.69 -19.56 -4.74
C LYS A 155 7.58 -20.79 -4.85
N ASP A 156 8.79 -20.73 -4.30
CA ASP A 156 9.73 -21.85 -4.28
C ASP A 156 9.13 -23.03 -3.48
N PHE A 157 8.56 -22.76 -2.29
CA PHE A 157 7.90 -23.80 -1.50
C PHE A 157 6.74 -24.47 -2.25
N LEU A 158 5.89 -23.70 -2.96
CA LEU A 158 4.82 -24.25 -3.78
C LEU A 158 5.34 -25.15 -4.90
N ASN A 159 6.40 -24.73 -5.58
CA ASN A 159 6.99 -25.47 -6.69
C ASN A 159 7.66 -26.79 -6.23
N GLU A 160 8.45 -26.73 -5.16
CA GLU A 160 9.15 -27.88 -4.59
C GLU A 160 8.22 -28.94 -4.02
N ASN A 161 7.04 -28.52 -3.55
CA ASN A 161 6.10 -29.38 -2.84
C ASN A 161 4.79 -29.63 -3.61
N LYS A 162 4.71 -29.24 -4.88
CA LYS A 162 3.48 -29.23 -5.69
C LYS A 162 2.68 -30.54 -5.64
N SER A 163 3.35 -31.70 -5.63
CA SER A 163 2.69 -33.02 -5.65
C SER A 163 2.05 -33.43 -4.33
N ARG A 164 2.48 -32.83 -3.21
CA ARG A 164 2.00 -33.19 -1.86
C ARG A 164 1.03 -32.18 -1.26
N LEU A 165 1.05 -30.91 -1.72
CA LEU A 165 0.20 -29.86 -1.20
C LEU A 165 -1.24 -30.05 -1.68
N LYS A 166 -2.21 -29.96 -0.76
CA LYS A 166 -3.64 -30.05 -1.03
C LYS A 166 -4.43 -28.90 -0.43
N ASN A 167 -4.08 -28.50 0.79
CA ASN A 167 -4.85 -27.56 1.60
C ASN A 167 -4.02 -26.35 1.99
N ALA A 168 -4.59 -25.16 1.81
CA ALA A 168 -4.00 -23.91 2.24
C ALA A 168 -4.92 -23.19 3.24
N VAL A 169 -4.31 -22.58 4.25
CA VAL A 169 -4.98 -21.67 5.16
C VAL A 169 -4.47 -20.26 4.93
N VAL A 170 -5.39 -19.30 4.79
CA VAL A 170 -5.09 -17.88 4.79
C VAL A 170 -5.77 -17.23 5.99
N VAL A 171 -4.99 -16.58 6.84
CA VAL A 171 -5.49 -15.90 8.05
C VAL A 171 -5.49 -14.40 7.80
N GLY A 172 -6.70 -13.80 7.87
CA GLY A 172 -7.00 -12.41 7.54
C GLY A 172 -7.64 -12.25 6.15
N ALA A 173 -8.87 -11.72 6.09
CA ALA A 173 -9.63 -11.49 4.86
C ALA A 173 -9.56 -10.02 4.40
N GLY A 174 -8.39 -9.40 4.51
CA GLY A 174 -8.05 -8.11 3.91
C GLY A 174 -7.62 -8.24 2.45
N PHE A 175 -7.03 -7.18 1.86
CA PHE A 175 -6.55 -7.17 0.47
C PHE A 175 -5.62 -8.33 0.16
N ILE A 176 -4.51 -8.44 0.89
CA ILE A 176 -3.51 -9.49 0.69
C ILE A 176 -4.12 -10.88 0.89
N GLY A 177 -4.98 -11.04 1.90
CA GLY A 177 -5.58 -12.34 2.19
C GLY A 177 -6.49 -12.84 1.08
N LEU A 178 -7.33 -11.99 0.50
CA LEU A 178 -8.19 -12.36 -0.63
C LEU A 178 -7.37 -12.66 -1.89
N GLU A 179 -6.42 -11.79 -2.25
CA GLU A 179 -5.54 -11.99 -3.41
C GLU A 179 -4.72 -13.28 -3.27
N MET A 180 -4.23 -13.60 -2.07
CA MET A 180 -3.50 -14.84 -1.80
C MET A 180 -4.41 -16.08 -1.75
N ALA A 181 -5.65 -15.94 -1.29
CA ALA A 181 -6.62 -17.03 -1.36
C ALA A 181 -6.91 -17.42 -2.83
N GLU A 182 -7.06 -16.43 -3.70
CA GLU A 182 -7.16 -16.66 -5.16
C GLU A 182 -5.87 -17.29 -5.71
N SER A 183 -4.70 -16.78 -5.32
CA SER A 183 -3.41 -17.29 -5.76
C SER A 183 -3.21 -18.77 -5.38
N PHE A 184 -3.52 -19.16 -4.16
CA PHE A 184 -3.45 -20.56 -3.73
C PHE A 184 -4.47 -21.45 -4.45
N LYS A 185 -5.68 -20.95 -4.72
CA LYS A 185 -6.66 -21.67 -5.55
C LYS A 185 -6.14 -21.90 -6.97
N LYS A 186 -5.52 -20.91 -7.60
CA LYS A 186 -4.89 -21.03 -8.94
C LYS A 186 -3.73 -22.03 -8.95
N ASN A 187 -3.04 -22.19 -7.82
CA ASN A 187 -2.06 -23.27 -7.64
C ASN A 187 -2.68 -24.65 -7.33
N GLY A 188 -4.01 -24.80 -7.40
CA GLY A 188 -4.73 -26.07 -7.26
C GLY A 188 -5.05 -26.47 -5.83
N LEU A 189 -4.90 -25.60 -4.84
CA LEU A 189 -5.12 -25.91 -3.44
C LEU A 189 -6.59 -25.69 -3.02
N ASN A 190 -7.07 -26.46 -2.05
CA ASN A 190 -8.27 -26.15 -1.29
C ASN A 190 -7.94 -25.03 -0.31
N VAL A 191 -8.70 -23.94 -0.31
CA VAL A 191 -8.38 -22.77 0.51
C VAL A 191 -9.42 -22.57 1.59
N THR A 192 -8.96 -22.43 2.84
CA THR A 192 -9.75 -21.92 3.96
C THR A 192 -9.26 -20.53 4.32
N LEU A 193 -10.12 -19.52 4.17
CA LEU A 193 -9.90 -18.13 4.54
C LEU A 193 -10.52 -17.88 5.92
N ILE A 194 -9.71 -17.49 6.89
CA ILE A 194 -10.09 -17.30 8.29
C ILE A 194 -10.03 -15.81 8.62
N GLU A 195 -11.13 -15.25 9.16
CA GLU A 195 -11.23 -13.85 9.55
C GLU A 195 -11.81 -13.74 10.96
N LYS A 196 -11.14 -12.98 11.82
CA LYS A 196 -11.56 -12.75 13.20
C LYS A 196 -12.81 -11.88 13.30
N ALA A 197 -12.96 -10.92 12.37
CA ALA A 197 -14.14 -10.07 12.30
C ALA A 197 -15.36 -10.84 11.79
N ASP A 198 -16.55 -10.26 12.01
CA ASP A 198 -17.82 -10.77 11.50
C ASP A 198 -17.99 -10.56 9.99
N GLN A 199 -17.05 -9.89 9.33
CA GLN A 199 -17.12 -9.51 7.92
C GLN A 199 -15.75 -9.21 7.30
N ILE A 200 -15.66 -9.36 5.99
CA ILE A 200 -14.54 -8.85 5.20
C ILE A 200 -14.67 -7.32 5.01
N PHE A 201 -13.59 -6.59 4.86
CA PHE A 201 -13.58 -5.15 4.56
C PHE A 201 -14.59 -4.33 5.39
N PRO A 202 -14.41 -4.15 6.71
CA PRO A 202 -15.43 -3.54 7.59
C PRO A 202 -15.84 -2.11 7.20
N ASN A 203 -15.00 -1.39 6.46
CA ASN A 203 -15.28 -0.01 6.00
C ASN A 203 -15.94 0.06 4.61
N VAL A 204 -16.25 -1.08 4.00
CA VAL A 204 -16.99 -1.18 2.74
C VAL A 204 -18.43 -1.58 3.02
N SER A 205 -19.38 -1.00 2.28
CA SER A 205 -20.80 -1.31 2.50
C SER A 205 -21.14 -2.76 2.19
N GLU A 206 -22.17 -3.28 2.88
CA GLU A 206 -22.67 -4.65 2.67
C GLU A 206 -23.11 -4.91 1.22
N ASN A 207 -23.69 -3.91 0.56
CA ASN A 207 -24.15 -4.05 -0.80
C ASN A 207 -23.01 -4.33 -1.80
N LEU A 208 -21.85 -3.75 -1.56
CA LEU A 208 -20.64 -3.97 -2.36
C LEU A 208 -19.96 -5.30 -2.01
N LYS A 209 -19.85 -5.62 -0.71
CA LYS A 209 -19.25 -6.87 -0.23
C LYS A 209 -19.98 -8.13 -0.70
N LYS A 210 -21.31 -8.07 -0.89
CA LYS A 210 -22.11 -9.20 -1.42
C LYS A 210 -21.55 -9.78 -2.72
N ARG A 211 -20.89 -8.98 -3.54
CA ARG A 211 -20.26 -9.46 -4.78
C ARG A 211 -19.02 -10.32 -4.49
N ILE A 212 -18.21 -9.90 -3.53
CA ILE A 212 -17.01 -10.66 -3.11
C ILE A 212 -17.45 -11.98 -2.44
N TYR A 213 -18.46 -11.96 -1.56
CA TYR A 213 -18.99 -13.19 -0.94
C TYR A 213 -19.48 -14.20 -1.97
N LYS A 214 -20.15 -13.75 -3.02
CA LYS A 214 -20.58 -14.63 -4.13
C LYS A 214 -19.41 -15.24 -4.90
N GLU A 215 -18.33 -14.48 -5.11
CA GLU A 215 -17.13 -15.03 -5.76
C GLU A 215 -16.38 -16.00 -4.84
N ILE A 216 -16.35 -15.78 -3.53
CA ILE A 216 -15.82 -16.72 -2.54
C ILE A 216 -16.54 -18.06 -2.64
N GLU A 217 -17.88 -18.04 -2.63
CA GLU A 217 -18.72 -19.24 -2.77
C GLU A 217 -18.53 -19.92 -4.12
N LYS A 218 -18.64 -19.18 -5.23
CA LYS A 218 -18.50 -19.67 -6.61
C LYS A 218 -17.17 -20.39 -6.85
N ASN A 219 -16.10 -19.91 -6.23
CA ASN A 219 -14.75 -20.47 -6.38
C ASN A 219 -14.40 -21.52 -5.30
N ASN A 220 -15.38 -21.96 -4.52
CA ASN A 220 -15.20 -22.96 -3.48
C ASN A 220 -14.04 -22.61 -2.52
N VAL A 221 -14.01 -21.36 -2.04
CA VAL A 221 -13.16 -20.93 -0.94
C VAL A 221 -13.96 -21.05 0.35
N THR A 222 -13.48 -21.81 1.31
CA THR A 222 -14.13 -21.93 2.62
C THR A 222 -13.86 -20.67 3.42
N LEU A 223 -14.89 -19.87 3.74
CA LEU A 223 -14.76 -18.65 4.55
C LEU A 223 -15.24 -18.91 5.98
N LYS A 224 -14.37 -18.63 6.95
CA LYS A 224 -14.67 -18.68 8.40
C LYS A 224 -14.56 -17.28 8.97
N LEU A 225 -15.70 -16.65 9.23
CA LEU A 225 -15.83 -15.37 9.95
C LEU A 225 -15.98 -15.61 11.45
N ASN A 226 -15.81 -14.55 12.25
CA ASN A 226 -15.86 -14.64 13.72
C ASN A 226 -14.91 -15.74 14.26
N SER A 227 -13.76 -15.92 13.62
CA SER A 227 -12.84 -17.02 13.88
C SER A 227 -11.40 -16.50 13.97
N GLY A 228 -10.88 -16.38 15.19
CA GLY A 228 -9.47 -16.08 15.43
C GLY A 228 -8.64 -17.34 15.53
N VAL A 229 -7.38 -17.29 15.08
CA VAL A 229 -6.41 -18.38 15.32
C VAL A 229 -5.80 -18.20 16.70
N SER A 230 -5.97 -19.20 17.57
CA SER A 230 -5.46 -19.22 18.95
C SER A 230 -4.14 -20.00 19.10
N GLU A 231 -3.92 -21.02 18.25
CA GLU A 231 -2.76 -21.90 18.34
C GLU A 231 -2.38 -22.48 16.98
N ILE A 232 -1.08 -22.67 16.74
CA ILE A 232 -0.55 -23.46 15.61
C ILE A 232 0.00 -24.77 16.17
N ILE A 233 -0.50 -25.88 15.67
CA ILE A 233 -0.07 -27.23 16.03
C ILE A 233 0.98 -27.66 15.02
N SER A 234 2.20 -27.95 15.48
CA SER A 234 3.34 -28.30 14.63
C SER A 234 4.10 -29.51 15.15
N GLU A 235 4.77 -30.19 14.24
CA GLU A 235 5.69 -31.31 14.53
C GLU A 235 6.94 -31.14 13.64
N ASN A 236 8.14 -31.24 14.25
CA ASN A 236 9.42 -31.12 13.55
C ASN A 236 9.53 -29.87 12.66
N ASN A 237 9.15 -28.68 13.18
CA ASN A 237 9.10 -27.40 12.47
C ASN A 237 8.12 -27.32 11.27
N VAL A 238 7.27 -28.31 11.08
CA VAL A 238 6.21 -28.31 10.07
C VAL A 238 4.86 -28.18 10.77
N ALA A 239 4.17 -27.08 10.52
CA ALA A 239 2.81 -26.87 11.03
C ALA A 239 1.83 -27.83 10.34
N LYS A 240 0.91 -28.40 11.11
CA LYS A 240 -0.09 -29.36 10.63
C LYS A 240 -1.49 -28.76 10.59
N SER A 241 -1.80 -27.93 11.59
CA SER A 241 -3.13 -27.32 11.71
C SER A 241 -3.09 -26.03 12.51
N VAL A 242 -4.14 -25.23 12.37
CA VAL A 242 -4.48 -24.11 13.25
C VAL A 242 -5.69 -24.47 14.09
N LYS A 243 -5.64 -24.11 15.40
CA LYS A 243 -6.79 -24.16 16.29
C LYS A 243 -7.42 -22.79 16.37
N LEU A 244 -8.72 -22.74 16.19
CA LEU A 244 -9.51 -21.52 16.27
C LEU A 244 -9.95 -21.23 17.71
N ASP A 245 -10.34 -20.00 17.99
CA ASP A 245 -10.83 -19.56 19.31
C ASP A 245 -12.17 -20.23 19.70
N ASN A 246 -12.95 -20.75 18.75
CA ASN A 246 -14.13 -21.56 19.00
C ASN A 246 -13.82 -23.05 19.27
N GLY A 247 -12.53 -23.46 19.30
CA GLY A 247 -12.07 -24.83 19.53
C GLY A 247 -11.99 -25.71 18.29
N GLU A 248 -12.43 -25.26 17.13
CA GLU A 248 -12.27 -25.99 15.87
C GLU A 248 -10.81 -26.05 15.44
N THR A 249 -10.42 -27.14 14.77
CA THR A 249 -9.08 -27.30 14.17
C THR A 249 -9.20 -27.38 12.66
N VAL A 250 -8.30 -26.67 11.95
CA VAL A 250 -8.24 -26.65 10.48
C VAL A 250 -6.85 -27.13 10.05
N ASP A 251 -6.81 -28.27 9.38
CA ASP A 251 -5.60 -28.87 8.84
C ASP A 251 -5.14 -28.15 7.57
N PHE A 252 -3.83 -28.06 7.36
CA PHE A 252 -3.24 -27.45 6.17
C PHE A 252 -1.86 -27.99 5.82
N ASP A 253 -1.44 -27.78 4.58
CA ASP A 253 -0.08 -28.06 4.10
C ASP A 253 0.76 -26.77 3.99
N ILE A 254 0.09 -25.62 3.75
CA ILE A 254 0.70 -24.29 3.70
C ILE A 254 -0.24 -23.27 4.35
N ALA A 255 0.32 -22.33 5.11
CA ALA A 255 -0.44 -21.22 5.70
C ALA A 255 0.19 -19.87 5.41
N LEU A 256 -0.68 -18.85 5.20
CA LEU A 256 -0.30 -17.44 5.11
C LEU A 256 -0.99 -16.64 6.22
N PHE A 257 -0.22 -15.85 6.96
CA PHE A 257 -0.74 -14.87 7.91
C PHE A 257 -0.69 -13.47 7.31
N SER A 258 -1.85 -12.87 7.04
CA SER A 258 -2.05 -11.54 6.45
C SER A 258 -2.96 -10.66 7.31
N ILE A 259 -2.71 -10.65 8.62
CA ILE A 259 -3.54 -10.02 9.67
C ILE A 259 -3.08 -8.60 10.06
N GLY A 260 -2.33 -7.96 9.20
CA GLY A 260 -1.88 -6.59 9.33
C GLY A 260 -0.39 -6.41 9.18
N ILE A 261 0.02 -5.15 9.22
CA ILE A 261 1.42 -4.73 9.14
C ILE A 261 1.71 -3.70 10.22
N THR A 262 2.97 -3.63 10.64
CA THR A 262 3.48 -2.65 11.58
C THR A 262 4.73 -1.99 11.01
N PRO A 263 4.95 -0.66 11.22
CA PRO A 263 6.18 0.00 10.81
C PRO A 263 7.43 -0.67 11.35
N ASN A 264 8.46 -0.73 10.51
CA ASN A 264 9.74 -1.37 10.87
C ASN A 264 10.66 -0.39 11.61
N ILE A 265 10.24 0.08 12.79
CA ILE A 265 10.88 1.18 13.53
C ILE A 265 11.46 0.79 14.90
N ASP A 266 11.47 -0.49 15.24
CA ASP A 266 11.88 -0.98 16.57
C ASP A 266 13.33 -0.63 16.92
N PHE A 267 14.20 -0.44 15.92
CA PHE A 267 15.64 -0.11 16.08
C PHE A 267 15.91 1.39 16.22
N LEU A 268 14.88 2.24 15.99
CA LEU A 268 15.06 3.69 16.00
C LEU A 268 15.20 4.24 17.44
N PRO A 269 16.04 5.24 17.65
CA PRO A 269 16.19 5.88 18.95
C PRO A 269 14.89 6.51 19.45
N LYS A 270 14.69 6.50 20.77
CA LYS A 270 13.47 7.03 21.42
C LYS A 270 13.26 8.53 21.29
N GLU A 271 14.32 9.27 20.96
CA GLU A 271 14.28 10.71 20.70
C GLU A 271 13.45 11.06 19.47
N LEU A 272 13.35 10.13 18.51
CA LEU A 272 12.51 10.29 17.34
C LEU A 272 11.04 10.14 17.77
N LYS A 273 10.27 11.21 17.62
CA LYS A 273 8.84 11.21 18.01
C LYS A 273 8.03 10.26 17.16
N THR A 274 7.28 9.42 17.84
CA THR A 274 6.31 8.51 17.24
C THR A 274 4.93 8.72 17.86
N ASP A 275 3.90 8.41 17.08
CA ASP A 275 2.51 8.33 17.56
C ASP A 275 1.95 6.98 17.13
N SER A 276 1.39 6.23 18.07
CA SER A 276 0.76 4.91 17.81
C SER A 276 1.64 4.00 16.95
N GLY A 277 2.95 3.98 17.20
CA GLY A 277 3.93 3.16 16.50
C GLY A 277 4.27 3.61 15.07
N LYS A 278 4.09 4.88 14.72
CA LYS A 278 4.49 5.49 13.44
C LYS A 278 5.27 6.77 13.69
N ILE A 279 6.24 7.06 12.81
CA ILE A 279 7.05 8.27 12.93
C ILE A 279 6.16 9.49 12.64
N THR A 280 6.24 10.50 13.49
CA THR A 280 5.53 11.78 13.30
C THR A 280 6.36 12.69 12.40
N VAL A 281 5.75 13.22 11.36
CA VAL A 281 6.36 14.18 10.43
C VAL A 281 5.40 15.35 10.15
N ASN A 282 5.98 16.47 9.71
CA ASN A 282 5.19 17.58 9.16
C ASN A 282 4.85 17.38 7.67
N ASP A 283 4.23 18.37 7.03
CA ASP A 283 3.84 18.34 5.62
C ASP A 283 5.02 18.39 4.61
N LYS A 284 6.25 18.53 5.11
CA LYS A 284 7.52 18.44 4.36
C LYS A 284 8.30 17.15 4.67
N PHE A 285 7.68 16.21 5.37
CA PHE A 285 8.28 14.95 5.84
C PHE A 285 9.44 15.12 6.84
N GLU A 286 9.57 16.29 7.45
CA GLU A 286 10.55 16.56 8.50
C GLU A 286 10.08 15.93 9.81
N THR A 287 11.01 15.24 10.49
CA THR A 287 10.77 14.72 11.84
C THR A 287 11.04 15.82 12.89
N ASN A 288 10.98 15.50 14.16
CA ASN A 288 11.40 16.40 15.24
C ASN A 288 12.94 16.57 15.35
N ILE A 289 13.69 15.80 14.59
CA ILE A 289 15.16 15.85 14.55
C ILE A 289 15.57 16.61 13.30
N LYS A 290 16.42 17.63 13.47
CA LYS A 290 16.93 18.45 12.36
C LYS A 290 17.67 17.58 11.33
N ASP A 291 17.42 17.82 10.04
CA ASP A 291 18.02 17.10 8.90
C ASP A 291 17.67 15.60 8.83
N VAL A 292 16.63 15.16 9.57
CA VAL A 292 16.09 13.81 9.54
C VAL A 292 14.66 13.81 9.03
N TYR A 293 14.41 13.04 7.98
CA TYR A 293 13.16 12.93 7.27
C TYR A 293 12.62 11.49 7.33
N ALA A 294 11.31 11.30 7.27
CA ALA A 294 10.72 9.96 7.18
C ALA A 294 9.62 9.92 6.12
N ILE A 295 9.58 8.82 5.34
CA ILE A 295 8.65 8.63 4.22
C ILE A 295 8.20 7.18 4.07
N GLY A 296 7.09 6.95 3.37
CA GLY A 296 6.54 5.61 3.11
C GLY A 296 5.71 5.09 4.28
N ASP A 297 5.67 3.76 4.43
CA ASP A 297 4.75 3.09 5.35
C ASP A 297 5.13 3.17 6.83
N CYS A 298 6.27 3.80 7.14
CA CYS A 298 6.69 4.02 8.54
C CYS A 298 6.09 5.28 9.18
N ILE A 299 5.35 6.10 8.44
CA ILE A 299 4.74 7.35 8.91
C ILE A 299 3.22 7.31 8.90
N PHE A 300 2.59 8.24 9.65
CA PHE A 300 1.21 8.60 9.39
C PHE A 300 1.11 9.57 8.20
N ASN A 301 0.00 9.44 7.47
CA ASN A 301 -0.50 10.49 6.60
C ASN A 301 -1.53 11.35 7.34
N LYS A 302 -1.87 12.49 6.73
CA LYS A 302 -3.08 13.24 7.07
C LYS A 302 -4.20 12.89 6.10
N TYR A 303 -5.44 12.86 6.57
CA TYR A 303 -6.57 12.92 5.65
C TYR A 303 -6.58 14.30 4.98
N TYR A 304 -6.80 14.32 3.67
CA TYR A 304 -6.62 15.50 2.82
C TYR A 304 -7.27 16.76 3.40
N LYS A 305 -6.49 17.85 3.51
CA LYS A 305 -6.88 19.14 4.10
C LYS A 305 -7.42 19.08 5.54
N THR A 306 -7.05 18.07 6.31
CA THR A 306 -7.43 17.96 7.74
C THR A 306 -6.24 17.58 8.61
N ASP A 307 -6.41 17.67 9.93
CA ASP A 307 -5.42 17.20 10.89
C ASP A 307 -5.61 15.74 11.34
N ARG A 308 -6.62 15.06 10.79
CA ARG A 308 -6.89 13.65 11.11
C ARG A 308 -5.76 12.75 10.59
N ASN A 309 -5.12 12.00 11.48
CA ASN A 309 -4.13 11.01 11.12
C ASN A 309 -4.79 9.85 10.36
N LEU A 310 -4.12 9.39 9.32
CA LEU A 310 -4.53 8.28 8.46
C LEU A 310 -3.35 7.36 8.20
N TYR A 311 -3.49 6.09 8.52
CA TYR A 311 -2.50 5.08 8.12
C TYR A 311 -2.91 4.46 6.79
N ALA A 312 -2.10 4.66 5.77
CA ALA A 312 -2.33 4.18 4.41
C ALA A 312 -1.02 3.67 3.81
N PRO A 313 -0.63 2.45 4.14
CA PRO A 313 0.60 1.82 3.67
C PRO A 313 0.41 1.29 2.23
N PHE A 314 0.37 2.20 1.27
CA PHE A 314 0.17 1.89 -0.14
C PHE A 314 1.39 2.29 -0.96
N GLY A 315 1.78 1.45 -1.92
CA GLY A 315 2.96 1.64 -2.74
C GLY A 315 2.93 2.93 -3.58
N ASP A 316 1.76 3.34 -4.08
CA ASP A 316 1.59 4.61 -4.81
C ASP A 316 1.77 5.83 -3.89
N VAL A 317 1.31 5.74 -2.64
CA VAL A 317 1.51 6.77 -1.61
C VAL A 317 3.00 6.87 -1.25
N ALA A 318 3.66 5.73 -1.04
CA ALA A 318 5.09 5.67 -0.75
C ALA A 318 5.92 6.32 -1.89
N ASN A 319 5.59 6.04 -3.14
CA ASN A 319 6.21 6.68 -4.31
C ASN A 319 5.99 8.21 -4.32
N LYS A 320 4.77 8.67 -4.04
CA LYS A 320 4.46 10.11 -3.95
C LYS A 320 5.27 10.80 -2.86
N HIS A 321 5.40 10.17 -1.68
CA HIS A 321 6.25 10.69 -0.59
C HIS A 321 7.70 10.89 -1.07
N GLY A 322 8.28 9.90 -1.73
CA GLY A 322 9.64 10.00 -2.29
C GLY A 322 9.78 11.16 -3.29
N MET A 323 8.81 11.32 -4.20
CA MET A 323 8.80 12.43 -5.18
C MET A 323 8.69 13.80 -4.51
N PHE A 324 7.79 13.95 -3.51
CA PHE A 324 7.60 15.22 -2.81
C PHE A 324 8.81 15.59 -1.98
N LEU A 325 9.38 14.65 -1.22
CA LEU A 325 10.61 14.90 -0.44
C LEU A 325 11.79 15.25 -1.34
N ALA A 326 11.96 14.58 -2.47
CA ALA A 326 13.00 14.90 -3.44
C ALA A 326 12.87 16.33 -3.96
N LYS A 327 11.65 16.78 -4.32
CA LYS A 327 11.37 18.15 -4.73
C LYS A 327 11.67 19.15 -3.60
N HIS A 328 11.21 18.86 -2.38
CA HIS A 328 11.45 19.71 -1.22
C HIS A 328 12.95 19.92 -0.96
N LEU A 329 13.73 18.83 -0.87
CA LEU A 329 15.17 18.90 -0.63
C LEU A 329 15.96 19.50 -1.81
N SER A 330 15.38 19.53 -3.01
CA SER A 330 15.91 20.23 -4.18
C SER A 330 15.52 21.72 -4.21
N GLY A 331 15.00 22.28 -3.11
CA GLY A 331 14.67 23.71 -2.96
C GLY A 331 13.34 24.13 -3.59
N LYS A 332 12.44 23.19 -3.89
CA LYS A 332 11.08 23.54 -4.34
C LYS A 332 10.15 23.72 -3.14
N ASP A 333 9.34 24.77 -3.19
CA ASP A 333 8.30 24.99 -2.17
C ASP A 333 7.11 24.06 -2.46
N VAL A 334 7.15 22.89 -1.85
CA VAL A 334 6.11 21.87 -1.94
C VAL A 334 5.78 21.34 -0.55
N SER A 335 4.50 21.01 -0.34
CA SER A 335 4.03 20.39 0.89
C SER A 335 3.03 19.28 0.60
N TRP A 336 3.09 18.22 1.39
CA TRP A 336 2.17 17.09 1.29
C TRP A 336 0.85 17.44 1.98
N LYS A 337 -0.23 17.54 1.20
CA LYS A 337 -1.56 17.92 1.73
C LYS A 337 -2.36 16.75 2.31
N GLY A 338 -1.75 15.59 2.40
CA GLY A 338 -2.42 14.37 2.80
C GLY A 338 -3.06 13.63 1.62
N LEU A 339 -3.92 12.68 1.92
CA LEU A 339 -4.58 11.81 0.95
C LEU A 339 -6.04 11.53 1.34
N ILE A 340 -6.85 11.20 0.37
CA ILE A 340 -8.26 10.83 0.55
C ILE A 340 -8.46 9.33 0.72
N ARG A 341 -7.39 8.54 0.71
CA ARG A 341 -7.39 7.08 0.86
C ARG A 341 -8.14 6.36 -0.27
N SER A 342 -7.59 6.44 -1.49
CA SER A 342 -8.07 5.64 -2.63
C SER A 342 -7.41 4.27 -2.63
N PHE A 343 -8.19 3.22 -2.89
CA PHE A 343 -7.67 1.87 -3.09
C PHE A 343 -8.51 1.09 -4.09
N ALA A 344 -7.90 0.08 -4.69
CA ALA A 344 -8.58 -0.92 -5.50
C ALA A 344 -7.99 -2.31 -5.21
N THR A 345 -8.84 -3.33 -5.29
CA THR A 345 -8.46 -4.75 -5.20
C THR A 345 -9.33 -5.58 -6.11
N SER A 346 -8.93 -6.79 -6.39
CA SER A 346 -9.71 -7.76 -7.15
C SER A 346 -9.74 -9.11 -6.46
N PHE A 347 -10.83 -9.82 -6.68
CA PHE A 347 -10.96 -11.22 -6.31
C PHE A 347 -11.71 -11.91 -7.44
N TYR A 348 -11.00 -12.69 -8.24
CA TYR A 348 -11.46 -13.25 -9.52
C TYR A 348 -12.08 -12.17 -10.44
N ASP A 349 -13.32 -12.38 -10.85
CA ASP A 349 -14.04 -11.47 -11.76
C ASP A 349 -14.54 -10.18 -11.09
N VAL A 350 -14.50 -10.09 -9.75
CA VAL A 350 -14.99 -8.92 -9.02
C VAL A 350 -13.85 -8.01 -8.64
N LYS A 351 -13.90 -6.77 -9.10
CA LYS A 351 -13.06 -5.66 -8.67
C LYS A 351 -13.84 -4.82 -7.67
N LEU A 352 -13.15 -4.33 -6.65
CA LEU A 352 -13.66 -3.42 -5.63
C LEU A 352 -12.71 -2.25 -5.50
N ALA A 353 -13.25 -1.03 -5.54
CA ALA A 353 -12.46 0.18 -5.26
C ALA A 353 -13.27 1.17 -4.44
N GLN A 354 -12.56 1.99 -3.67
CA GLN A 354 -13.13 3.02 -2.81
C GLN A 354 -12.18 4.19 -2.68
N THR A 355 -12.74 5.39 -2.50
CA THR A 355 -12.01 6.62 -2.17
C THR A 355 -12.83 7.48 -1.21
N GLY A 356 -12.15 8.36 -0.47
CA GLY A 356 -12.80 9.28 0.45
C GLY A 356 -13.34 8.61 1.71
N LEU A 357 -14.32 9.26 2.32
CA LEU A 357 -14.94 8.83 3.56
C LEU A 357 -16.02 7.76 3.30
N SER A 358 -16.10 6.78 4.18
CA SER A 358 -17.32 5.97 4.32
C SER A 358 -18.44 6.82 4.93
N LEU A 359 -19.69 6.38 4.80
CA LEU A 359 -20.83 7.08 5.42
C LEU A 359 -20.62 7.22 6.93
N LYS A 360 -20.16 6.17 7.60
CA LYS A 360 -19.85 6.18 9.02
C LYS A 360 -18.81 7.24 9.37
N GLU A 361 -17.68 7.27 8.67
CA GLU A 361 -16.62 8.27 8.92
C GLU A 361 -17.09 9.71 8.65
N ALA A 362 -17.91 9.92 7.61
CA ALA A 362 -18.46 11.24 7.31
C ALA A 362 -19.37 11.74 8.44
N LEU A 363 -20.26 10.88 8.97
CA LEU A 363 -21.13 11.20 10.09
C LEU A 363 -20.32 11.46 11.39
N GLU A 364 -19.30 10.65 11.67
CA GLU A 364 -18.39 10.84 12.81
C GLU A 364 -17.63 12.18 12.76
N LEU A 365 -17.36 12.66 11.55
CA LEU A 365 -16.72 13.97 11.31
C LEU A 365 -17.70 15.14 11.32
N GLY A 366 -19.00 14.89 11.57
CA GLY A 366 -20.02 15.91 11.69
C GLY A 366 -20.62 16.41 10.37
N TYR A 367 -20.35 15.73 9.24
CA TYR A 367 -21.03 16.04 7.98
C TYR A 367 -22.50 15.60 8.04
N ASN A 368 -23.38 16.37 7.40
CA ASN A 368 -24.76 15.95 7.13
C ASN A 368 -24.75 15.00 5.92
N ALA A 369 -24.16 13.81 6.12
CA ALA A 369 -23.85 12.90 5.04
C ALA A 369 -25.02 11.96 4.70
N GLU A 370 -25.15 11.66 3.41
CA GLU A 370 -26.07 10.66 2.87
C GLU A 370 -25.42 9.85 1.77
N VAL A 371 -25.98 8.67 1.45
CA VAL A 371 -25.47 7.78 0.40
C VAL A 371 -26.45 7.66 -0.75
N VAL A 372 -25.95 7.81 -1.98
CA VAL A 372 -26.66 7.45 -3.21
C VAL A 372 -26.13 6.14 -3.71
N SER A 373 -26.94 5.08 -3.61
CA SER A 373 -26.64 3.77 -4.21
C SER A 373 -27.23 3.65 -5.61
N MET A 374 -26.50 3.02 -6.53
CA MET A 374 -26.94 2.84 -7.91
C MET A 374 -26.36 1.59 -8.56
N LYS A 375 -27.01 1.12 -9.62
CA LYS A 375 -26.39 0.22 -10.59
C LYS A 375 -25.67 1.06 -11.62
N ALA A 376 -24.39 0.79 -11.87
CA ALA A 376 -23.57 1.47 -12.86
C ALA A 376 -23.26 0.52 -14.00
N MET A 377 -23.44 1.00 -15.24
CA MET A 377 -23.08 0.25 -16.44
C MET A 377 -21.83 0.90 -17.02
N TYR A 378 -20.81 0.11 -17.35
CA TYR A 378 -19.60 0.64 -17.99
C TYR A 378 -19.73 0.71 -19.53
N LYS A 379 -20.70 -0.01 -20.12
CA LYS A 379 -21.06 0.02 -21.54
C LYS A 379 -22.56 -0.18 -21.74
N ASN A 380 -23.01 -0.12 -22.99
CA ASN A 380 -24.43 -0.31 -23.32
C ASN A 380 -24.90 -1.70 -22.88
N SER A 381 -26.07 -1.78 -22.26
CA SER A 381 -26.65 -3.00 -21.72
C SER A 381 -27.04 -4.06 -22.77
N GLY A 382 -27.06 -3.69 -24.05
CA GLY A 382 -27.31 -4.60 -25.17
C GLY A 382 -26.14 -5.53 -25.49
N PHE A 383 -24.95 -5.28 -24.95
CA PHE A 383 -23.83 -6.21 -25.11
C PHE A 383 -23.95 -7.36 -24.12
N GLU A 384 -23.72 -8.59 -24.60
CA GLU A 384 -23.88 -9.84 -23.84
C GLU A 384 -23.00 -9.88 -22.57
N ASP A 385 -21.79 -9.32 -22.64
CA ASP A 385 -20.84 -9.22 -21.53
C ASP A 385 -21.04 -7.98 -20.63
N SER A 386 -22.10 -7.18 -20.88
CA SER A 386 -22.42 -6.01 -20.08
C SER A 386 -23.06 -6.38 -18.76
N VAL A 387 -22.29 -6.37 -17.68
CA VAL A 387 -22.75 -6.70 -16.33
C VAL A 387 -22.82 -5.45 -15.46
N PRO A 388 -23.96 -5.14 -14.82
CA PRO A 388 -24.04 -3.97 -13.95
C PRO A 388 -23.14 -4.10 -12.74
N ALA A 389 -22.40 -3.05 -12.42
CA ALA A 389 -21.68 -2.87 -11.17
C ALA A 389 -22.60 -2.27 -10.10
N SER A 390 -22.25 -2.44 -8.82
CA SER A 390 -22.85 -1.70 -7.71
C SER A 390 -21.96 -0.52 -7.37
N ALA A 391 -22.51 0.69 -7.32
CA ALA A 391 -21.79 1.90 -6.96
C ALA A 391 -22.52 2.66 -5.86
N GLU A 392 -21.74 3.33 -5.02
CA GLU A 392 -22.22 4.19 -3.94
C GLU A 392 -21.41 5.48 -3.91
N ILE A 393 -22.10 6.60 -3.73
CA ILE A 393 -21.50 7.92 -3.55
C ILE A 393 -22.02 8.49 -2.25
N ILE A 394 -21.11 8.87 -1.37
CA ILE A 394 -21.37 9.54 -0.10
C ILE A 394 -21.22 11.05 -0.35
N TYR A 395 -22.20 11.84 0.04
CA TYR A 395 -22.19 13.28 -0.17
C TYR A 395 -22.70 14.06 1.05
N ASP A 396 -22.28 15.31 1.18
CA ASP A 396 -22.79 16.26 2.16
C ASP A 396 -24.08 16.92 1.62
N LYS A 397 -25.20 16.78 2.34
CA LYS A 397 -26.50 17.34 1.93
C LYS A 397 -26.52 18.87 1.94
N ASP A 398 -25.76 19.49 2.84
CA ASP A 398 -25.76 20.94 3.00
C ASP A 398 -24.86 21.62 1.96
N LYS A 399 -23.65 21.12 1.79
CA LYS A 399 -22.67 21.65 0.85
C LYS A 399 -22.82 21.14 -0.59
N LYS A 400 -23.59 20.09 -0.80
CA LYS A 400 -23.76 19.41 -2.11
C LYS A 400 -22.43 19.02 -2.77
N ILE A 401 -21.49 18.49 -1.97
CA ILE A 401 -20.20 17.98 -2.44
C ILE A 401 -20.07 16.49 -2.15
N VAL A 402 -19.26 15.78 -2.94
CA VAL A 402 -18.92 14.39 -2.72
C VAL A 402 -17.88 14.27 -1.61
N LEU A 403 -18.10 13.36 -0.66
CA LEU A 403 -17.22 13.04 0.45
C LEU A 403 -16.52 11.70 0.27
N GLY A 404 -17.13 10.78 -0.46
CA GLY A 404 -16.60 9.45 -0.71
C GLY A 404 -17.34 8.73 -1.83
N GLY A 405 -16.73 7.66 -2.33
CA GLY A 405 -17.35 6.82 -3.35
C GLY A 405 -16.70 5.44 -3.42
N ALA A 406 -17.52 4.45 -3.73
CA ALA A 406 -17.06 3.07 -3.86
C ALA A 406 -17.82 2.35 -4.98
N MET A 407 -17.17 1.38 -5.62
CA MET A 407 -17.76 0.57 -6.68
C MET A 407 -17.27 -0.87 -6.59
N ALA A 408 -18.17 -1.81 -6.83
CA ALA A 408 -17.84 -3.23 -7.01
C ALA A 408 -18.46 -3.76 -8.29
N GLY A 409 -17.66 -4.41 -9.14
CA GLY A 409 -18.10 -4.90 -10.44
C GLY A 409 -16.98 -5.58 -11.22
N LYS A 410 -17.21 -5.82 -12.49
CA LYS A 410 -16.24 -6.49 -13.37
C LYS A 410 -15.30 -5.48 -14.04
N GLU A 411 -15.81 -4.35 -14.50
CA GLU A 411 -15.10 -3.38 -15.34
C GLU A 411 -15.23 -1.96 -14.80
N ALA A 412 -14.32 -1.08 -15.21
CA ALA A 412 -14.31 0.37 -14.96
C ALA A 412 -14.38 0.80 -13.49
N VAL A 413 -14.06 -0.10 -12.55
CA VAL A 413 -14.20 0.15 -11.11
C VAL A 413 -13.19 1.17 -10.61
N ALA A 414 -11.91 1.02 -10.98
CA ALA A 414 -10.86 1.97 -10.63
C ALA A 414 -11.11 3.35 -11.29
N GLN A 415 -11.48 3.37 -12.58
CA GLN A 415 -11.77 4.60 -13.31
C GLN A 415 -12.91 5.41 -12.69
N PHE A 416 -13.95 4.73 -12.18
CA PHE A 416 -15.01 5.41 -11.43
C PHE A 416 -14.47 6.03 -10.14
N VAL A 417 -13.66 5.29 -9.38
CA VAL A 417 -13.07 5.79 -8.13
C VAL A 417 -12.09 6.93 -8.38
N ASP A 418 -11.35 6.92 -9.49
CA ASP A 418 -10.48 8.04 -9.88
C ASP A 418 -11.29 9.31 -10.18
N GLN A 419 -12.46 9.21 -10.84
CA GLN A 419 -13.38 10.35 -11.01
C GLN A 419 -13.84 10.90 -9.65
N MET A 420 -14.20 10.00 -8.70
CA MET A 420 -14.55 10.43 -7.34
C MET A 420 -13.38 11.11 -6.65
N ALA A 421 -12.17 10.57 -6.76
CA ALA A 421 -10.97 11.15 -6.18
C ALA A 421 -10.73 12.59 -6.67
N ILE A 422 -10.95 12.85 -7.97
CA ILE A 422 -10.84 14.19 -8.58
C ILE A 422 -11.88 15.13 -7.99
N VAL A 423 -13.16 14.75 -8.00
CA VAL A 423 -14.24 15.65 -7.54
C VAL A 423 -14.16 15.91 -6.03
N ILE A 424 -13.71 14.94 -5.22
CA ILE A 424 -13.46 15.14 -3.79
C ILE A 424 -12.30 16.11 -3.57
N THR A 425 -11.18 15.88 -4.26
CA THR A 425 -9.97 16.71 -4.11
C THR A 425 -10.24 18.17 -4.51
N LEU A 426 -11.05 18.39 -5.55
CA LEU A 426 -11.40 19.71 -6.06
C LEU A 426 -12.65 20.29 -5.36
N GLU A 427 -13.30 19.55 -4.47
CA GLU A 427 -14.54 19.96 -3.80
C GLU A 427 -15.60 20.42 -4.80
N THR A 428 -15.72 19.68 -5.93
CA THR A 428 -16.61 20.04 -7.03
C THR A 428 -18.07 19.90 -6.58
N PRO A 429 -18.88 20.99 -6.67
CA PRO A 429 -20.29 20.91 -6.34
C PRO A 429 -21.04 19.94 -7.28
N ILE A 430 -21.98 19.16 -6.71
CA ILE A 430 -22.73 18.13 -7.47
C ILE A 430 -23.52 18.75 -8.63
N GLU A 431 -24.01 19.99 -8.49
CA GLU A 431 -24.70 20.74 -9.54
C GLU A 431 -23.84 20.99 -10.79
N LYS A 432 -22.51 20.97 -10.63
CA LYS A 432 -21.57 21.11 -11.76
C LYS A 432 -21.42 19.82 -12.57
N PHE A 433 -21.88 18.68 -12.09
CA PHE A 433 -21.71 17.41 -12.79
C PHE A 433 -22.44 17.35 -14.12
N ILE A 434 -23.53 18.10 -14.28
CA ILE A 434 -24.26 18.21 -15.56
C ILE A 434 -23.45 18.95 -16.64
N GLU A 435 -22.49 19.78 -16.23
CA GLU A 435 -21.64 20.56 -17.14
C GLU A 435 -20.42 19.75 -17.62
N ILE A 436 -20.11 18.60 -17.00
CA ILE A 436 -18.96 17.80 -17.35
C ILE A 436 -19.25 17.02 -18.65
N ASP A 437 -18.38 17.20 -19.62
CA ASP A 437 -18.43 16.44 -20.88
C ASP A 437 -17.80 15.05 -20.70
N PHE A 438 -18.64 14.07 -20.39
CA PHE A 438 -18.22 12.69 -20.26
C PHE A 438 -18.13 12.00 -21.61
N ALA A 439 -17.01 11.32 -21.88
CA ALA A 439 -16.85 10.52 -23.07
C ALA A 439 -17.91 9.41 -23.14
N TYR A 440 -18.50 9.24 -24.31
CA TYR A 440 -19.49 8.19 -24.59
C TYR A 440 -19.13 7.38 -25.83
N SER A 441 -19.26 6.09 -25.69
CA SER A 441 -19.31 5.12 -26.80
C SER A 441 -20.06 3.89 -26.32
N PRO A 442 -20.95 3.29 -27.14
CA PRO A 442 -21.72 2.13 -26.72
C PRO A 442 -20.88 0.97 -26.17
N THR A 443 -19.66 0.82 -26.67
CA THR A 443 -18.71 -0.26 -26.29
C THR A 443 -17.85 0.07 -25.08
N ASN A 444 -17.65 1.35 -24.75
CA ASN A 444 -16.62 1.77 -23.79
C ASN A 444 -17.18 2.53 -22.58
N ALA A 445 -18.33 3.19 -22.73
CA ALA A 445 -18.92 4.00 -21.67
C ALA A 445 -20.45 4.03 -21.76
N SER A 446 -21.10 4.16 -20.62
CA SER A 446 -22.54 4.38 -20.53
C SER A 446 -22.88 5.86 -20.79
N VAL A 447 -24.00 6.13 -21.43
CA VAL A 447 -24.58 7.48 -21.53
C VAL A 447 -24.78 8.12 -20.14
N TRP A 448 -25.14 7.31 -19.16
CA TRP A 448 -25.37 7.73 -17.78
C TRP A 448 -24.16 7.43 -16.90
N ASN A 449 -23.17 8.35 -16.95
CA ASN A 449 -22.09 8.28 -15.98
C ASN A 449 -22.63 8.36 -14.55
N PRO A 450 -22.08 7.60 -13.59
CA PRO A 450 -22.55 7.59 -12.20
C PRO A 450 -22.60 8.98 -11.54
N LEU A 451 -21.73 9.92 -11.91
CA LEU A 451 -21.81 11.32 -11.44
C LEU A 451 -23.10 12.01 -11.92
N LEU A 452 -23.49 11.80 -13.19
CA LEU A 452 -24.77 12.33 -13.69
C LEU A 452 -25.98 11.69 -13.00
N VAL A 453 -25.89 10.39 -12.67
CA VAL A 453 -26.93 9.72 -11.89
C VAL A 453 -27.04 10.31 -10.49
N THR A 454 -25.90 10.63 -9.86
CA THR A 454 -25.84 11.30 -8.55
C THR A 454 -26.48 12.68 -8.64
N TYR A 455 -26.11 13.52 -9.62
CA TYR A 455 -26.73 14.81 -9.86
C TYR A 455 -28.26 14.70 -9.92
N ARG A 456 -28.78 13.80 -10.75
CA ARG A 456 -30.23 13.60 -10.91
C ARG A 456 -30.96 13.17 -9.63
N LYS A 457 -30.27 12.48 -8.71
CA LYS A 457 -30.86 12.00 -7.45
C LYS A 457 -30.78 13.03 -6.32
N VAL A 458 -29.73 13.88 -6.31
CA VAL A 458 -29.43 14.82 -5.22
C VAL A 458 -30.03 16.20 -5.44
N ILE A 459 -30.14 16.66 -6.70
CA ILE A 459 -30.59 18.02 -7.05
C ILE A 459 -32.12 18.09 -7.22
N LYS A 460 -32.81 16.97 -7.12
CA LYS A 460 -34.28 16.98 -7.06
C LYS A 460 -34.76 17.57 -5.74
#